data_cd8f55fae85051c71b9280f59501a42a
#
_entry.id   cd8f55fae85051c71b9280f59501a42a
#
_cell.length_a   1.000
_cell.length_b   1.000
_cell.length_c   1.000
_cell.angle_alpha   90.00
_cell.angle_beta   90.00
_cell.angle_gamma   90.00
#
_symmetry.space_group_name_H-M   'P 1'
#
loop_
_entity.id
_entity.type
_entity.pdbx_description
1 polymer ?
#
loop_
_entity_poly.entity_id
_entity_poly.type
_entity_poly.pdbx_seq_one_letter_code
_entity_poly.pdbx_strand_id
1 'polypeptide(L)'
;MGHKYNVSVDINTVDYKSYDALYLPGGHSPLHLHIEPKVIEITKYFLDAKKILVSICYSVFILAATKSISGRKLTGLPYTKVVADLAGATYENTLCVVDGSLITAVGNPGLIKMMEEFLKALK
;
A
#
# COMPACT_ATOMS: atom_id res chain seq x y z
N MET A 1 2.42 -15.78 18.86
CA MET A 1 1.04 -16.08 18.49
C MET A 1 0.23 -14.80 18.41
N GLY A 2 -0.51 -14.58 17.32
CA GLY A 2 -1.28 -13.37 17.14
C GLY A 2 -2.62 -13.40 17.86
N HIS A 3 -3.22 -12.23 17.96
CA HIS A 3 -4.59 -12.10 18.47
C HIS A 3 -5.60 -12.37 17.36
N LYS A 4 -6.79 -12.81 17.74
CA LYS A 4 -7.91 -12.94 16.81
C LYS A 4 -8.71 -11.64 16.80
N TYR A 5 -9.04 -11.15 15.62
CA TYR A 5 -9.88 -9.99 15.42
C TYR A 5 -11.09 -10.38 14.58
N ASN A 6 -12.24 -9.83 14.92
CA ASN A 6 -13.44 -10.04 14.13
C ASN A 6 -13.35 -9.19 12.85
N VAL A 7 -13.68 -9.81 11.71
CA VAL A 7 -13.80 -9.09 10.45
C VAL A 7 -15.16 -8.38 10.48
N SER A 8 -15.14 -7.06 10.27
CA SER A 8 -16.37 -6.26 10.27
C SER A 8 -17.05 -6.23 8.90
N VAL A 9 -16.27 -6.38 7.81
CA VAL A 9 -16.83 -6.35 6.45
C VAL A 9 -16.10 -7.38 5.59
N ASP A 10 -16.85 -8.10 4.76
CA ASP A 10 -16.31 -9.05 3.80
C ASP A 10 -15.73 -8.29 2.61
N ILE A 11 -14.50 -8.64 2.19
CA ILE A 11 -13.84 -8.00 1.07
C ILE A 11 -14.60 -8.15 -0.25
N ASN A 12 -15.39 -9.22 -0.39
CA ASN A 12 -16.15 -9.46 -1.61
C ASN A 12 -17.42 -8.61 -1.71
N THR A 13 -17.88 -8.04 -0.59
CA THR A 13 -19.11 -7.27 -0.53
C THR A 13 -18.92 -5.81 -0.14
N VAL A 14 -17.69 -5.41 0.23
CA VAL A 14 -17.41 -4.04 0.65
C VAL A 14 -17.60 -3.06 -0.51
N ASP A 15 -18.27 -1.95 -0.23
CA ASP A 15 -18.36 -0.83 -1.17
C ASP A 15 -17.10 0.03 -1.03
N TYR A 16 -15.98 -0.47 -1.57
CA TYR A 16 -14.68 0.18 -1.42
C TYR A 16 -14.62 1.56 -2.07
N LYS A 17 -15.45 1.81 -3.06
CA LYS A 17 -15.46 3.10 -3.78
C LYS A 17 -15.98 4.25 -2.91
N SER A 18 -16.72 3.92 -1.83
CA SER A 18 -17.24 4.93 -0.90
C SER A 18 -16.23 5.38 0.15
N TYR A 19 -15.06 4.73 0.24
CA TYR A 19 -14.03 5.08 1.20
C TYR A 19 -13.05 6.12 0.65
N ASP A 20 -12.48 6.92 1.54
CA ASP A 20 -11.57 8.01 1.18
C ASP A 20 -10.12 7.57 1.08
N ALA A 21 -9.76 6.49 1.75
CA ALA A 21 -8.38 6.00 1.80
C ALA A 21 -8.32 4.49 1.91
N LEU A 22 -7.23 3.92 1.41
CA LEU A 22 -6.90 2.51 1.57
C LEU A 22 -5.58 2.41 2.35
N TYR A 23 -5.59 1.61 3.40
CA TYR A 23 -4.41 1.35 4.22
C TYR A 23 -4.00 -0.11 4.04
N LEU A 24 -2.81 -0.33 3.54
CA LEU A 24 -2.23 -1.66 3.36
C LEU A 24 -1.16 -1.88 4.43
N PRO A 25 -1.48 -2.62 5.50
CA PRO A 25 -0.50 -2.89 6.56
C PRO A 25 0.61 -3.82 6.09
N GLY A 26 1.70 -3.83 6.82
CA GLY A 26 2.84 -4.68 6.54
C GLY A 26 2.69 -6.11 7.05
N GLY A 27 3.81 -6.71 7.46
CA GLY A 27 3.88 -8.10 7.87
C GLY A 27 3.97 -9.01 6.65
N HIS A 28 3.68 -10.29 6.85
CA HIS A 28 3.78 -11.29 5.77
C HIS A 28 2.50 -11.41 4.93
N SER A 29 1.40 -10.81 5.37
CA SER A 29 0.13 -10.87 4.64
C SER A 29 0.23 -10.46 3.16
N PRO A 30 0.98 -9.39 2.80
CA PRO A 30 1.11 -9.03 1.39
C PRO A 30 1.70 -10.12 0.50
N LEU A 31 2.51 -11.02 1.06
CA LEU A 31 3.08 -12.13 0.32
C LEU A 31 2.01 -13.16 -0.12
N HIS A 32 0.85 -13.12 0.48
CA HIS A 32 -0.29 -13.93 0.10
C HIS A 32 -1.34 -13.10 -0.64
N LEU A 33 -1.57 -11.88 -0.17
CA LEU A 33 -2.63 -11.02 -0.71
C LEU A 33 -2.36 -10.50 -2.12
N HIS A 34 -1.08 -10.45 -2.53
CA HIS A 34 -0.74 -9.92 -3.86
C HIS A 34 -1.25 -10.77 -5.03
N ILE A 35 -1.73 -11.99 -4.76
CA ILE A 35 -2.34 -12.84 -5.78
C ILE A 35 -3.86 -12.87 -5.70
N GLU A 36 -4.45 -12.22 -4.71
CA GLU A 36 -5.90 -12.21 -4.53
C GLU A 36 -6.56 -11.17 -5.45
N PRO A 37 -7.39 -11.61 -6.42
CA PRO A 37 -7.95 -10.69 -7.42
C PRO A 37 -8.70 -9.51 -6.82
N LYS A 38 -9.43 -9.71 -5.73
CA LYS A 38 -10.21 -8.63 -5.11
C LYS A 38 -9.32 -7.59 -4.44
N VAL A 39 -8.21 -8.03 -3.82
CA VAL A 39 -7.23 -7.13 -3.23
C VAL A 39 -6.58 -6.28 -4.31
N ILE A 40 -6.21 -6.90 -5.42
CA ILE A 40 -5.61 -6.23 -6.58
C ILE A 40 -6.60 -5.21 -7.16
N GLU A 41 -7.85 -5.59 -7.34
CA GLU A 41 -8.90 -4.73 -7.88
C GLU A 41 -9.09 -3.48 -7.03
N ILE A 42 -9.23 -3.64 -5.72
CA ILE A 42 -9.42 -2.52 -4.79
C ILE A 42 -8.20 -1.59 -4.81
N THR A 43 -7.02 -2.16 -4.70
CA THR A 43 -5.77 -1.38 -4.69
C THR A 43 -5.60 -0.59 -5.98
N LYS A 44 -5.85 -1.26 -7.12
CA LYS A 44 -5.78 -0.60 -8.43
C LYS A 44 -6.76 0.56 -8.52
N TYR A 45 -7.98 0.40 -8.02
CA TYR A 45 -8.97 1.47 -8.02
C TYR A 45 -8.47 2.71 -7.27
N PHE A 46 -7.91 2.54 -6.08
CA PHE A 46 -7.39 3.66 -5.30
C PHE A 46 -6.20 4.35 -5.98
N LEU A 47 -5.34 3.58 -6.64
CA LEU A 47 -4.22 4.15 -7.41
C LEU A 47 -4.73 4.95 -8.62
N ASP A 48 -5.61 4.37 -9.42
CA ASP A 48 -6.09 4.99 -10.66
C ASP A 48 -6.97 6.20 -10.38
N ALA A 49 -7.78 6.14 -9.33
CA ALA A 49 -8.64 7.25 -8.90
C ALA A 49 -7.87 8.34 -8.15
N LYS A 50 -6.58 8.13 -7.90
CA LYS A 50 -5.72 9.05 -7.14
C LYS A 50 -6.27 9.35 -5.75
N LYS A 51 -6.89 8.35 -5.13
CA LYS A 51 -7.30 8.41 -3.74
C LYS A 51 -6.12 8.08 -2.84
N ILE A 52 -6.23 8.47 -1.58
CA ILE A 52 -5.14 8.23 -0.60
C ILE A 52 -4.92 6.74 -0.45
N LEU A 53 -3.68 6.30 -0.65
CA LEU A 53 -3.27 4.92 -0.43
C LEU A 53 -1.99 4.89 0.39
N VAL A 54 -2.04 4.17 1.50
CA VAL A 54 -0.90 3.98 2.39
C VAL A 54 -0.41 2.55 2.28
N SER A 55 0.87 2.36 2.07
CA SER A 55 1.49 1.04 1.91
C SER A 55 2.76 0.95 2.75
N ILE A 56 2.91 -0.15 3.49
CA ILE A 56 4.01 -0.34 4.41
C ILE A 56 4.73 -1.65 4.12
N CYS A 57 6.07 -1.61 4.18
CA CYS A 57 6.91 -2.81 4.23
C CYS A 57 6.71 -3.70 2.98
N TYR A 58 6.19 -4.92 3.16
CA TYR A 58 5.97 -5.88 2.06
C TYR A 58 4.78 -5.52 1.15
N SER A 59 3.97 -4.53 1.51
CA SER A 59 2.78 -4.19 0.72
C SER A 59 3.11 -3.70 -0.69
N VAL A 60 4.36 -3.40 -0.99
CA VAL A 60 4.82 -3.13 -2.37
C VAL A 60 4.46 -4.28 -3.32
N PHE A 61 4.43 -5.53 -2.84
CA PHE A 61 4.01 -6.67 -3.65
C PHE A 61 2.59 -6.48 -4.18
N ILE A 62 1.70 -5.97 -3.33
CA ILE A 62 0.31 -5.70 -3.74
C ILE A 62 0.28 -4.55 -4.76
N LEU A 63 1.04 -3.49 -4.50
CA LEU A 63 1.13 -2.36 -5.43
C LEU A 63 1.63 -2.82 -6.82
N ALA A 64 2.68 -3.62 -6.84
CA ALA A 64 3.25 -4.13 -8.09
C ALA A 64 2.26 -5.01 -8.84
N ALA A 65 1.47 -5.82 -8.13
CA ALA A 65 0.48 -6.71 -8.73
C ALA A 65 -0.62 -5.96 -9.47
N THR A 66 -0.88 -4.70 -9.12
CA THR A 66 -1.88 -3.88 -9.82
C THR A 66 -1.46 -3.47 -11.22
N LYS A 67 -0.15 -3.50 -11.50
CA LYS A 67 0.44 -3.00 -12.76
C LYS A 67 0.15 -1.51 -13.00
N SER A 68 -0.11 -0.75 -11.94
CA SER A 68 -0.50 0.67 -12.00
C SER A 68 0.47 1.61 -11.29
N ILE A 69 1.72 1.16 -11.02
CA ILE A 69 2.72 1.97 -10.33
C ILE A 69 3.90 2.41 -11.20
N SER A 70 3.81 2.19 -12.51
CA SER A 70 4.88 2.64 -13.41
C SER A 70 5.07 4.16 -13.31
N GLY A 71 6.31 4.59 -13.15
CA GLY A 71 6.65 6.01 -13.01
C GLY A 71 6.41 6.59 -11.60
N ARG A 72 5.88 5.80 -10.67
CA ARG A 72 5.63 6.26 -9.30
C ARG A 72 6.89 6.10 -8.45
N LYS A 73 6.98 6.95 -7.42
CA LYS A 73 8.04 6.86 -6.42
C LYS A 73 7.49 6.22 -5.17
N LEU A 74 8.26 5.32 -4.57
CA LEU A 74 7.81 4.61 -3.37
C LEU A 74 8.99 4.09 -2.56
N THR A 75 8.69 3.69 -1.34
CA THR A 75 9.61 2.90 -0.52
C THR A 75 8.86 1.72 0.09
N GLY A 76 9.58 0.80 0.62
CA GLY A 76 9.10 -0.37 1.31
C GLY A 76 10.29 -1.11 1.88
N LEU A 77 10.10 -2.33 2.33
CA LEU A 77 11.21 -3.13 2.81
C LEU A 77 12.26 -3.25 1.70
N PRO A 78 13.58 -3.20 2.01
CA PRO A 78 14.62 -3.20 0.96
C PRO A 78 14.50 -4.33 -0.06
N TYR A 79 14.01 -5.48 0.34
CA TYR A 79 13.80 -6.61 -0.57
C TYR A 79 12.73 -6.34 -1.64
N THR A 80 11.86 -5.36 -1.43
CA THR A 80 10.81 -5.01 -2.40
C THR A 80 11.33 -4.14 -3.54
N LYS A 81 12.58 -3.68 -3.47
CA LYS A 81 13.18 -2.89 -4.54
C LYS A 81 13.10 -3.58 -5.89
N VAL A 82 13.43 -4.87 -5.93
CA VAL A 82 13.39 -5.66 -7.17
C VAL A 82 11.99 -5.64 -7.78
N VAL A 83 10.98 -5.85 -6.94
CA VAL A 83 9.59 -5.88 -7.39
C VAL A 83 9.15 -4.50 -7.91
N ALA A 84 9.53 -3.43 -7.20
CA ALA A 84 9.24 -2.07 -7.63
C ALA A 84 9.90 -1.75 -8.98
N ASP A 85 11.17 -2.10 -9.12
CA ASP A 85 11.91 -1.86 -10.36
C ASP A 85 11.27 -2.60 -11.54
N LEU A 86 10.90 -3.87 -11.35
CA LEU A 86 10.24 -4.67 -12.38
C LEU A 86 8.88 -4.11 -12.78
N ALA A 87 8.20 -3.45 -11.85
CA ALA A 87 6.90 -2.80 -12.08
C ALA A 87 7.03 -1.41 -12.69
N GLY A 88 8.25 -0.92 -12.91
CA GLY A 88 8.51 0.40 -13.49
C GLY A 88 8.45 1.55 -12.49
N ALA A 89 8.41 1.26 -11.20
CA ALA A 89 8.43 2.29 -10.16
C ALA A 89 9.88 2.63 -9.77
N THR A 90 10.04 3.76 -9.09
CA THR A 90 11.34 4.18 -8.54
C THR A 90 11.34 3.92 -7.04
N TYR A 91 12.17 2.97 -6.59
CA TYR A 91 12.36 2.70 -5.18
C TYR A 91 13.32 3.72 -4.57
N GLU A 92 12.91 4.34 -3.48
CA GLU A 92 13.76 5.27 -2.73
C GLU A 92 14.13 4.67 -1.37
N ASN A 93 15.41 4.63 -1.08
CA ASN A 93 15.91 4.08 0.21
C ASN A 93 15.80 5.16 1.30
N THR A 94 14.59 5.33 1.82
CA THR A 94 14.28 6.29 2.87
C THR A 94 13.14 5.75 3.74
N LEU A 95 12.86 6.41 4.85
CA LEU A 95 11.86 5.93 5.81
C LEU A 95 10.44 6.04 5.27
N CYS A 96 10.15 7.10 4.51
CA CYS A 96 8.81 7.37 3.99
C CYS A 96 8.90 8.15 2.68
N VAL A 97 8.04 7.81 1.74
CA VAL A 97 7.92 8.53 0.46
C VAL A 97 6.48 8.95 0.26
N VAL A 98 6.28 10.21 -0.11
CA VAL A 98 4.98 10.73 -0.51
C VAL A 98 5.06 11.06 -2.00
N ASP A 99 4.25 10.40 -2.80
CA ASP A 99 4.13 10.66 -4.23
C ASP A 99 2.65 10.92 -4.54
N GLY A 100 2.25 12.19 -4.50
CA GLY A 100 0.85 12.55 -4.64
C GLY A 100 0.02 11.92 -3.53
N SER A 101 -0.95 11.11 -3.91
CA SER A 101 -1.83 10.41 -2.96
C SER A 101 -1.27 9.06 -2.48
N LEU A 102 -0.13 8.63 -3.00
CA LEU A 102 0.52 7.40 -2.59
C LEU A 102 1.55 7.70 -1.49
N ILE A 103 1.34 7.14 -0.31
CA ILE A 103 2.20 7.32 0.86
C ILE A 103 2.77 5.95 1.21
N THR A 104 4.09 5.82 1.20
CA THR A 104 4.72 4.52 1.47
C THR A 104 5.76 4.64 2.57
N ALA A 105 5.92 3.59 3.35
CA ALA A 105 6.89 3.52 4.44
C ALA A 105 7.71 2.25 4.37
N VAL A 106 8.98 2.34 4.80
CA VAL A 106 9.91 1.22 4.79
C VAL A 106 9.44 0.08 5.71
N GLY A 107 8.79 0.41 6.80
CA GLY A 107 8.35 -0.50 7.85
C GLY A 107 8.18 0.27 9.14
N ASN A 108 8.34 -0.40 10.28
CA ASN A 108 8.18 0.23 11.59
C ASN A 108 8.96 1.54 11.78
N PRO A 109 10.24 1.65 11.33
CA PRO A 109 10.97 2.91 11.48
C PRO A 109 10.34 4.10 10.78
N GLY A 110 9.54 3.86 9.75
CA GLY A 110 8.88 4.93 9.00
C GLY A 110 7.45 5.25 9.44
N LEU A 111 6.91 4.52 10.43
CA LEU A 111 5.50 4.63 10.82
C LEU A 111 5.08 6.02 11.27
N ILE A 112 5.88 6.68 12.10
CA ILE A 112 5.54 8.00 12.62
C ILE A 112 5.42 9.01 11.48
N LYS A 113 6.43 9.05 10.63
CA LYS A 113 6.42 9.96 9.48
C LYS A 113 5.27 9.66 8.52
N MET A 114 5.01 8.40 8.26
CA MET A 114 3.90 7.97 7.41
C MET A 114 2.56 8.42 7.99
N MET A 115 2.34 8.24 9.29
CA MET A 115 1.09 8.66 9.93
C MET A 115 0.91 10.18 9.89
N GLU A 116 1.98 10.94 10.07
CA GLU A 116 1.93 12.40 9.92
C GLU A 116 1.45 12.78 8.53
N GLU A 117 2.04 12.19 7.49
CA GLU A 117 1.69 12.47 6.10
C GLU A 117 0.26 12.00 5.76
N PHE A 118 -0.13 10.85 6.29
CA PHE A 118 -1.48 10.31 6.10
C PHE A 118 -2.53 11.26 6.71
N LEU A 119 -2.32 11.70 7.95
CA LEU A 119 -3.24 12.63 8.61
C LEU A 119 -3.34 13.98 7.88
N LYS A 120 -2.23 14.47 7.33
CA LYS A 120 -2.25 15.66 6.49
C LYS A 120 -3.11 15.45 5.23
N ALA A 121 -2.98 14.30 4.60
CA ALA A 121 -3.70 13.99 3.36
C ALA A 121 -5.21 13.87 3.57
N LEU A 122 -5.64 13.48 4.77
CA LEU A 122 -7.05 13.34 5.11
C LEU A 122 -7.75 14.67 5.40
N LYS A 123 -7.01 15.76 5.58
CA LYS A 123 -7.58 17.08 5.89
C LYS A 123 -8.10 17.82 4.68
#